data_d8f681174ca6d9eeb887fb76185485dd
#
_entry.id   d8f681174ca6d9eeb887fb76185485dd
#
_cell.length_a   1.000
_cell.length_b   1.000
_cell.length_c   1.000
_cell.angle_alpha   90.00
_cell.angle_beta   90.00
_cell.angle_gamma   90.00
#
_symmetry.space_group_name_H-M   'P 1'
#
loop_
_entity.id
_entity.type
_entity.pdbx_description
1 polymer ?
#
loop_
_entity_poly.entity_id
_entity_poly.type
_entity_poly.pdbx_seq_one_letter_code
_entity_poly.pdbx_strand_id
1 'polypeptide(L)'
;MRWAFLYGYAGYGAGAARNQGEQAMEAFRNVHLFDEGGPVLIFGGPYSNLQATQAMRAEAQRRGIPSERCICTGDVVAYCGNPAETVAEIRDWGCAVVAGNCERQLASGAQDCGCGFEEGTTCDLLSAGWFSFASAALDQDARNWMMELPDSISFGRGESAPDCFCIHGGLTDISRFLWSCSPQAEFDEELRELATRSGKGTPNYVFAGHSGIPFDRRIGDVRWINAGVIGMPPNDGRQTGRFVVLDQGKVEVFDLAFDHIGARAAMEQAGLTQGYHRGLTSGFWPSEDVLPPELRRDVKAG
;
A
#
# COMPACT_ATOMS: atom_id res chain seq x y z
N MET A 1 24.15 2.02 -0.58
CA MET A 1 24.65 3.20 -1.34
C MET A 1 24.00 3.38 -2.74
N ARG A 2 22.87 2.72 -3.08
CA ARG A 2 22.21 2.82 -4.41
C ARG A 2 20.91 3.65 -4.43
N TRP A 3 20.38 4.04 -3.28
CA TRP A 3 19.12 4.80 -3.17
C TRP A 3 19.22 6.30 -3.51
N ALA A 4 20.41 6.90 -3.49
CA ALA A 4 20.59 8.33 -3.75
C ALA A 4 20.37 8.75 -5.22
N PHE A 5 20.19 7.81 -6.15
CA PHE A 5 20.05 8.11 -7.58
C PHE A 5 18.61 8.16 -8.10
N LEU A 6 17.62 7.65 -7.34
CA LEU A 6 16.22 7.68 -7.76
C LEU A 6 15.48 8.95 -7.33
N TYR A 7 15.98 9.67 -6.31
CA TYR A 7 15.37 10.89 -5.81
C TYR A 7 16.37 12.04 -5.96
N GLY A 8 16.25 12.82 -7.03
CA GLY A 8 17.11 13.97 -7.29
C GLY A 8 17.05 15.00 -6.16
N TYR A 9 18.17 15.27 -5.52
CA TYR A 9 18.33 16.29 -4.49
C TYR A 9 18.11 17.69 -5.07
N ALA A 10 16.99 18.32 -4.76
CA ALA A 10 16.82 19.77 -4.83
C ALA A 10 17.02 20.34 -3.43
N GLY A 11 18.17 21.00 -3.19
CA GLY A 11 18.51 21.57 -1.90
C GLY A 11 17.54 22.68 -1.48
N TYR A 12 17.02 22.62 -0.27
CA TYR A 12 16.21 23.67 0.34
C TYR A 12 17.07 24.56 1.22
N GLY A 13 17.12 25.85 0.85
CA GLY A 13 17.67 26.94 1.67
C GLY A 13 16.74 27.28 2.82
N ALA A 14 17.32 27.53 4.00
CA ALA A 14 16.63 27.89 5.23
C ALA A 14 16.11 29.35 5.21
N GLY A 15 14.92 29.56 5.75
CA GLY A 15 14.53 30.79 6.45
C GLY A 15 13.52 31.71 5.80
N ALA A 16 12.26 31.62 6.23
CA ALA A 16 11.38 32.78 6.43
C ALA A 16 10.19 32.39 7.33
N ALA A 17 9.91 33.19 8.34
CA ALA A 17 8.77 33.03 9.25
C ALA A 17 7.45 33.08 8.48
N ARG A 18 6.58 32.09 8.67
CA ARG A 18 5.27 32.01 8.00
C ARG A 18 4.17 32.60 8.88
N ASN A 19 3.38 33.48 8.29
CA ASN A 19 2.13 34.00 8.83
C ASN A 19 1.08 32.89 8.93
N GLN A 20 0.34 32.85 10.04
CA GLN A 20 -0.79 31.97 10.26
C GLN A 20 -1.93 32.35 9.31
N GLY A 21 -2.29 31.49 8.37
CA GLY A 21 -3.47 31.71 7.51
C GLY A 21 -3.58 30.88 6.24
N GLU A 22 -2.52 30.29 5.73
CA GLU A 22 -2.61 29.38 4.58
C GLU A 22 -1.97 28.03 4.98
N GLN A 23 -2.80 27.03 5.20
CA GLN A 23 -2.33 25.63 5.10
C GLN A 23 -1.93 25.43 3.64
N ALA A 24 -0.64 25.58 3.34
CA ALA A 24 -0.10 25.22 2.06
C ALA A 24 -0.45 23.75 1.85
N MET A 25 -1.30 23.45 0.88
CA MET A 25 -1.50 22.08 0.41
C MET A 25 -0.10 21.55 0.10
N GLU A 26 0.28 20.51 0.83
CA GLU A 26 1.56 19.84 0.58
C GLU A 26 1.56 19.41 -0.89
N ALA A 27 2.63 19.76 -1.63
CA ALA A 27 2.65 19.55 -3.07
C ALA A 27 2.58 18.05 -3.36
N PHE A 28 1.59 17.62 -4.12
CA PHE A 28 1.43 16.23 -4.56
C PHE A 28 2.68 15.74 -5.28
N ARG A 29 3.32 14.71 -4.74
CA ARG A 29 4.58 14.17 -5.26
C ARG A 29 4.30 12.92 -6.10
N ASN A 30 4.47 13.05 -7.42
CA ASN A 30 4.44 11.91 -8.35
C ASN A 30 5.85 11.61 -8.84
N VAL A 31 6.25 10.35 -8.80
CA VAL A 31 7.51 9.86 -9.38
C VAL A 31 7.19 9.06 -10.63
N HIS A 32 7.83 9.41 -11.77
CA HIS A 32 7.74 8.64 -13.00
C HIS A 32 8.94 7.70 -13.12
N LEU A 33 8.70 6.40 -13.35
CA LEU A 33 9.76 5.40 -13.28
C LEU A 33 10.36 5.04 -14.64
N PHE A 34 9.51 4.71 -15.64
CA PHE A 34 9.96 4.23 -16.94
C PHE A 34 8.87 4.37 -18.00
N ASP A 35 9.31 4.53 -19.26
CA ASP A 35 8.43 4.74 -20.41
C ASP A 35 8.07 3.45 -21.16
N GLU A 36 8.91 2.42 -21.12
CA GLU A 36 8.80 1.27 -21.99
C GLU A 36 8.59 -0.06 -21.28
N GLY A 37 8.10 -1.02 -22.08
CA GLY A 37 7.53 -2.31 -21.81
C GLY A 37 8.35 -3.32 -21.02
N GLY A 38 7.71 -4.43 -20.77
CA GLY A 38 8.10 -5.54 -19.93
C GLY A 38 7.18 -5.67 -18.73
N PRO A 39 7.16 -6.83 -18.06
CA PRO A 39 6.28 -7.07 -16.95
C PRO A 39 6.56 -6.13 -15.77
N VAL A 40 5.50 -5.66 -15.11
CA VAL A 40 5.53 -4.88 -13.88
C VAL A 40 4.81 -5.65 -12.80
N LEU A 41 5.45 -5.83 -11.65
CA LEU A 41 4.90 -6.50 -10.49
C LEU A 41 4.43 -5.44 -9.49
N ILE A 42 3.15 -5.52 -9.09
CA ILE A 42 2.52 -4.55 -8.19
C ILE A 42 1.92 -5.31 -7.00
N PHE A 43 2.22 -4.88 -5.80
CA PHE A 43 1.74 -5.47 -4.56
C PHE A 43 1.48 -4.39 -3.51
N GLY A 44 0.63 -4.69 -2.53
CA GLY A 44 0.35 -3.81 -1.41
C GLY A 44 0.61 -4.47 -0.08
N GLY A 45 0.55 -3.69 0.97
CA GLY A 45 0.52 -4.10 2.35
C GLY A 45 1.51 -5.21 2.75
N PRO A 46 2.82 -4.98 2.76
CA PRO A 46 3.76 -5.87 3.45
C PRO A 46 3.41 -6.07 4.93
N TYR A 47 2.82 -5.06 5.58
CA TYR A 47 2.21 -5.14 6.91
C TYR A 47 3.15 -5.65 8.00
N SER A 48 4.43 -5.24 8.00
CA SER A 48 5.43 -5.75 8.96
C SER A 48 5.61 -7.28 8.90
N ASN A 49 5.21 -7.93 7.80
CA ASN A 49 5.35 -9.36 7.58
C ASN A 49 6.63 -9.62 6.77
N LEU A 50 7.74 -9.87 7.49
CA LEU A 50 9.04 -10.13 6.86
C LEU A 50 9.00 -11.36 5.97
N GLN A 51 8.32 -12.43 6.40
CA GLN A 51 8.22 -13.69 5.67
C GLN A 51 7.51 -13.50 4.32
N ALA A 52 6.41 -12.74 4.30
CA ALA A 52 5.69 -12.42 3.07
C ALA A 52 6.51 -11.48 2.16
N THR A 53 7.24 -10.53 2.73
CA THR A 53 8.08 -9.59 1.98
C THR A 53 9.24 -10.31 1.29
N GLN A 54 9.92 -11.20 2.00
CA GLN A 54 10.98 -12.05 1.44
C GLN A 54 10.46 -13.00 0.35
N ALA A 55 9.28 -13.60 0.56
CA ALA A 55 8.62 -14.43 -0.43
C ALA A 55 8.27 -13.63 -1.71
N MET A 56 7.81 -12.37 -1.56
CA MET A 56 7.51 -11.52 -2.72
C MET A 56 8.76 -11.15 -3.52
N ARG A 57 9.84 -10.80 -2.84
CA ARG A 57 11.14 -10.56 -3.48
C ARG A 57 11.64 -11.80 -4.23
N ALA A 58 11.54 -12.97 -3.61
CA ALA A 58 11.91 -14.23 -4.26
C ALA A 58 11.03 -14.55 -5.47
N GLU A 59 9.73 -14.27 -5.40
CA GLU A 59 8.80 -14.46 -6.52
C GLU A 59 9.09 -13.51 -7.68
N ALA A 60 9.43 -12.24 -7.41
CA ALA A 60 9.89 -11.30 -8.44
C ALA A 60 11.14 -11.82 -9.15
N GLN A 61 12.13 -12.30 -8.39
CA GLN A 61 13.35 -12.92 -8.94
C GLN A 61 13.05 -14.16 -9.79
N ARG A 62 12.17 -15.04 -9.31
CA ARG A 62 11.73 -16.24 -10.04
C ARG A 62 11.08 -15.91 -11.38
N ARG A 63 10.35 -14.78 -11.44
CA ARG A 63 9.72 -14.28 -12.68
C ARG A 63 10.68 -13.51 -13.57
N GLY A 64 11.89 -13.23 -13.12
CA GLY A 64 12.85 -12.39 -13.85
C GLY A 64 12.43 -10.92 -13.91
N ILE A 65 11.61 -10.45 -12.96
CA ILE A 65 11.17 -9.06 -12.88
C ILE A 65 12.16 -8.32 -11.95
N PRO A 66 12.92 -7.35 -12.47
CA PRO A 66 13.90 -6.63 -11.67
C PRO A 66 13.23 -5.64 -10.69
N SER A 67 13.96 -5.25 -9.65
CA SER A 67 13.42 -4.38 -8.58
C SER A 67 12.83 -3.08 -9.08
N GLU A 68 13.41 -2.49 -10.11
CA GLU A 68 12.98 -1.24 -10.73
C GLU A 68 11.59 -1.35 -11.39
N ARG A 69 11.10 -2.58 -11.59
CA ARG A 69 9.77 -2.89 -12.13
C ARG A 69 8.85 -3.54 -11.10
N CYS A 70 9.21 -3.45 -9.83
CA CYS A 70 8.40 -3.87 -8.69
C CYS A 70 7.91 -2.63 -7.95
N ILE A 71 6.60 -2.53 -7.72
CA ILE A 71 5.97 -1.37 -7.09
C ILE A 71 5.12 -1.83 -5.91
N CYS A 72 5.39 -1.27 -4.73
CA CYS A 72 4.58 -1.43 -3.53
C CYS A 72 3.59 -0.26 -3.42
N THR A 73 2.32 -0.55 -3.22
CA THR A 73 1.27 0.46 -3.06
C THR A 73 1.15 1.02 -1.63
N GLY A 74 2.15 0.80 -0.77
CA GLY A 74 2.20 1.34 0.59
C GLY A 74 1.80 0.34 1.67
N ASP A 75 1.68 0.84 2.89
CA ASP A 75 1.45 0.08 4.11
C ASP A 75 2.51 -1.02 4.32
N VAL A 76 3.78 -0.63 4.19
CA VAL A 76 4.92 -1.50 4.50
C VAL A 76 4.86 -1.94 5.96
N VAL A 77 4.43 -1.04 6.84
CA VAL A 77 4.32 -1.26 8.28
C VAL A 77 2.86 -1.24 8.72
N ALA A 78 2.39 -2.38 9.22
CA ALA A 78 1.12 -2.53 9.94
C ALA A 78 1.09 -3.90 10.66
N TYR A 79 0.10 -4.19 11.42
CA TYR A 79 -0.39 -5.46 12.00
C TYR A 79 0.65 -6.46 12.52
N CYS A 80 1.69 -6.83 11.71
CA CYS A 80 2.58 -7.96 11.99
C CYS A 80 3.82 -7.60 12.84
N GLY A 81 4.65 -8.61 13.14
CA GLY A 81 5.62 -8.57 14.23
C GLY A 81 7.04 -8.08 13.87
N ASN A 82 7.32 -7.76 12.60
CA ASN A 82 8.68 -7.42 12.14
C ASN A 82 8.75 -6.05 11.43
N PRO A 83 8.34 -4.93 12.06
CA PRO A 83 8.25 -3.64 11.37
C PRO A 83 9.62 -3.13 10.85
N ALA A 84 10.65 -3.12 11.69
CA ALA A 84 11.97 -2.61 11.31
C ALA A 84 12.64 -3.49 10.24
N GLU A 85 12.56 -4.80 10.39
CA GLU A 85 13.14 -5.77 9.45
C GLU A 85 12.43 -5.71 8.08
N THR A 86 11.10 -5.50 8.07
CA THR A 86 10.32 -5.37 6.83
C THR A 86 10.70 -4.09 6.09
N VAL A 87 10.84 -2.97 6.79
CA VAL A 87 11.35 -1.71 6.20
C VAL A 87 12.75 -1.91 5.63
N ALA A 88 13.66 -2.56 6.37
CA ALA A 88 15.01 -2.84 5.90
C ALA A 88 15.01 -3.73 4.65
N GLU A 89 14.19 -4.79 4.61
CA GLU A 89 14.06 -5.70 3.46
C GLU A 89 13.53 -4.96 2.20
N ILE A 90 12.50 -4.12 2.34
CA ILE A 90 11.95 -3.32 1.23
C ILE A 90 13.01 -2.34 0.68
N ARG A 91 13.72 -1.65 1.57
CA ARG A 91 14.79 -0.73 1.19
C ARG A 91 15.96 -1.43 0.51
N ASP A 92 16.37 -2.59 1.01
CA ASP A 92 17.45 -3.41 0.41
C ASP A 92 17.03 -4.02 -0.94
N TRP A 93 15.76 -4.42 -1.07
CA TRP A 93 15.22 -4.92 -2.34
C TRP A 93 15.28 -3.83 -3.43
N GLY A 94 15.02 -2.57 -3.08
CA GLY A 94 15.06 -1.47 -4.02
C GLY A 94 13.84 -1.37 -4.93
N CYS A 95 12.71 -1.95 -4.57
CA CYS A 95 11.44 -1.70 -5.25
C CYS A 95 10.92 -0.29 -4.96
N ALA A 96 10.14 0.28 -5.87
CA ALA A 96 9.50 1.56 -5.66
C ALA A 96 8.30 1.43 -4.69
N VAL A 97 8.09 2.44 -3.85
CA VAL A 97 7.04 2.43 -2.82
C VAL A 97 6.25 3.72 -2.86
N VAL A 98 4.93 3.62 -2.90
CA VAL A 98 3.99 4.72 -2.64
C VAL A 98 3.77 4.84 -1.14
N ALA A 99 3.68 6.05 -0.60
CA ALA A 99 3.33 6.22 0.80
C ALA A 99 1.90 5.74 1.07
N GLY A 100 1.74 4.88 2.09
CA GLY A 100 0.45 4.59 2.70
C GLY A 100 0.13 5.53 3.86
N ASN A 101 -1.09 5.43 4.39
CA ASN A 101 -1.48 6.16 5.60
C ASN A 101 -0.58 5.77 6.78
N CYS A 102 -0.21 4.51 6.91
CA CYS A 102 0.67 4.07 7.99
C CYS A 102 2.04 4.74 7.91
N GLU A 103 2.65 4.84 6.73
CA GLU A 103 3.93 5.55 6.55
C GLU A 103 3.81 7.03 6.89
N ARG A 104 2.73 7.72 6.47
CA ARG A 104 2.50 9.14 6.79
C ARG A 104 2.36 9.36 8.30
N GLN A 105 1.59 8.53 8.98
CA GLN A 105 1.38 8.65 10.43
C GLN A 105 2.64 8.30 11.23
N LEU A 106 3.34 7.22 10.88
CA LEU A 106 4.59 6.84 11.54
C LEU A 106 5.70 7.88 11.34
N ALA A 107 5.83 8.44 10.14
CA ALA A 107 6.80 9.49 9.83
C ALA A 107 6.53 10.77 10.61
N SER A 108 5.27 11.17 10.78
CA SER A 108 4.88 12.37 11.51
C SER A 108 4.91 12.19 13.04
N GLY A 109 5.06 10.95 13.55
CA GLY A 109 4.98 10.66 14.98
C GLY A 109 3.56 10.75 15.54
N ALA A 110 2.55 10.50 14.71
CA ALA A 110 1.14 10.46 15.13
C ALA A 110 0.87 9.35 16.15
N GLN A 111 -0.28 9.43 16.81
CA GLN A 111 -0.67 8.49 17.88
C GLN A 111 -1.49 7.29 17.36
N ASP A 112 -1.98 7.35 16.13
CA ASP A 112 -2.80 6.32 15.50
C ASP A 112 -2.38 6.10 14.04
N CYS A 113 -2.89 5.02 13.44
CA CYS A 113 -2.51 4.62 12.07
C CYS A 113 -3.15 5.48 10.97
N GLY A 114 -4.13 6.31 11.27
CA GLY A 114 -4.92 7.01 10.25
C GLY A 114 -5.57 6.06 9.23
N CYS A 115 -5.97 4.86 9.67
CA CYS A 115 -6.45 3.80 8.77
C CYS A 115 -7.88 4.05 8.24
N GLY A 116 -8.55 5.12 8.68
CA GLY A 116 -9.92 5.44 8.27
C GLY A 116 -10.99 4.51 8.87
N PHE A 117 -10.66 3.76 9.93
CA PHE A 117 -11.64 2.95 10.66
C PHE A 117 -12.62 3.84 11.41
N GLU A 118 -13.89 3.43 11.47
CA GLU A 118 -14.89 4.12 12.27
C GLU A 118 -14.54 3.99 13.76
N GLU A 119 -14.58 5.12 14.48
CA GLU A 119 -14.21 5.20 15.91
C GLU A 119 -15.00 4.20 16.75
N GLY A 120 -14.31 3.46 17.62
CA GLY A 120 -14.88 2.46 18.51
C GLY A 120 -15.22 1.12 17.86
N THR A 121 -14.99 0.94 16.56
CA THR A 121 -15.14 -0.37 15.91
C THR A 121 -14.04 -1.34 16.37
N THR A 122 -14.25 -2.64 16.12
CA THR A 122 -13.25 -3.65 16.43
C THR A 122 -11.93 -3.38 15.70
N CYS A 123 -11.99 -2.96 14.42
CA CYS A 123 -10.81 -2.61 13.65
C CYS A 123 -10.04 -1.44 14.27
N ASP A 124 -10.72 -0.39 14.71
CA ASP A 124 -10.14 0.76 15.38
C ASP A 124 -9.43 0.34 16.68
N LEU A 125 -10.13 -0.37 17.57
CA LEU A 125 -9.58 -0.82 18.85
C LEU A 125 -8.37 -1.77 18.70
N LEU A 126 -8.39 -2.64 17.69
CA LEU A 126 -7.28 -3.56 17.40
C LEU A 126 -6.08 -2.83 16.79
N SER A 127 -6.29 -1.69 16.13
CA SER A 127 -5.22 -0.95 15.46
C SER A 127 -4.24 -0.30 16.43
N ALA A 128 -4.71 0.20 17.57
CA ALA A 128 -3.91 0.89 18.58
C ALA A 128 -2.72 0.05 19.08
N GLY A 129 -2.93 -1.27 19.27
CA GLY A 129 -1.91 -2.17 19.80
C GLY A 129 -0.73 -2.36 18.83
N TRP A 130 -0.98 -2.70 17.58
CA TRP A 130 0.10 -2.90 16.62
C TRP A 130 0.77 -1.58 16.22
N PHE A 131 0.00 -0.46 16.16
CA PHE A 131 0.57 0.83 15.80
C PHE A 131 1.57 1.33 16.85
N SER A 132 1.22 1.22 18.13
CA SER A 132 2.14 1.56 19.23
C SER A 132 3.40 0.70 19.20
N PHE A 133 3.27 -0.62 18.99
CA PHE A 133 4.39 -1.53 18.84
C PHE A 133 5.30 -1.15 17.66
N ALA A 134 4.72 -0.94 16.50
CA ALA A 134 5.46 -0.57 15.29
C ALA A 134 6.16 0.80 15.46
N SER A 135 5.46 1.78 16.02
CA SER A 135 6.03 3.09 16.29
C SER A 135 7.25 3.02 17.22
N ALA A 136 7.22 2.16 18.24
CA ALA A 136 8.35 1.98 19.15
C ALA A 136 9.55 1.24 18.52
N ALA A 137 9.30 0.39 17.53
CA ALA A 137 10.34 -0.41 16.87
C ALA A 137 11.09 0.33 15.75
N LEU A 138 10.53 1.42 15.22
CA LEU A 138 11.11 2.16 14.10
C LEU A 138 12.07 3.26 14.58
N ASP A 139 13.26 3.27 14.02
CA ASP A 139 14.23 4.34 14.23
C ASP A 139 13.95 5.59 13.38
N GLN A 140 14.74 6.65 13.60
CA GLN A 140 14.57 7.91 12.88
C GLN A 140 14.91 7.79 11.39
N ASP A 141 15.81 6.89 11.01
CA ASP A 141 16.19 6.68 9.62
C ASP A 141 15.05 6.04 8.81
N ALA A 142 14.35 5.06 9.40
CA ALA A 142 13.13 4.49 8.84
C ALA A 142 12.01 5.54 8.67
N ARG A 143 11.81 6.40 9.70
CA ARG A 143 10.81 7.49 9.63
C ARG A 143 11.15 8.52 8.57
N ASN A 144 12.42 8.91 8.44
CA ASN A 144 12.88 9.83 7.40
C ASN A 144 12.64 9.25 6.00
N TRP A 145 12.93 7.96 5.81
CA TRP A 145 12.62 7.27 4.56
C TRP A 145 11.12 7.28 4.23
N MET A 146 10.26 7.01 5.22
CA MET A 146 8.80 7.06 5.05
C MET A 146 8.31 8.46 4.66
N MET A 147 8.90 9.51 5.23
CA MET A 147 8.56 10.90 4.90
C MET A 147 8.87 11.25 3.44
N GLU A 148 9.90 10.64 2.86
CA GLU A 148 10.34 10.90 1.49
C GLU A 148 9.53 10.10 0.44
N LEU A 149 8.67 9.17 0.83
CA LEU A 149 7.87 8.39 -0.11
C LEU A 149 6.91 9.26 -0.93
N PRO A 150 6.74 9.00 -2.24
CA PRO A 150 5.82 9.76 -3.09
C PRO A 150 4.35 9.42 -2.79
N ASP A 151 3.44 10.33 -3.17
CA ASP A 151 1.99 10.13 -3.09
C ASP A 151 1.47 9.23 -4.22
N SER A 152 2.18 9.22 -5.34
CA SER A 152 1.89 8.33 -6.46
C SER A 152 3.16 7.99 -7.25
N ILE A 153 3.07 6.88 -7.97
CA ILE A 153 4.07 6.45 -8.95
C ILE A 153 3.38 6.29 -10.29
N SER A 154 4.00 6.82 -11.36
CA SER A 154 3.49 6.66 -12.71
C SER A 154 4.51 5.95 -13.61
N PHE A 155 4.04 5.28 -14.67
CA PHE A 155 4.89 4.63 -15.66
C PHE A 155 4.18 4.42 -16.99
N GLY A 156 4.95 4.12 -18.04
CA GLY A 156 4.48 3.92 -19.42
C GLY A 156 4.21 5.23 -20.15
N ARG A 157 4.29 5.19 -21.46
CA ARG A 157 4.05 6.27 -22.44
C ARG A 157 4.78 7.60 -22.24
N GLY A 158 5.63 7.73 -21.23
CA GLY A 158 6.32 8.96 -20.91
C GLY A 158 5.64 9.80 -19.81
N GLU A 159 6.43 10.64 -19.17
CA GLU A 159 6.05 11.35 -17.96
C GLU A 159 4.85 12.31 -18.15
N SER A 160 4.68 12.89 -19.34
CA SER A 160 3.60 13.83 -19.63
C SER A 160 2.21 13.20 -19.77
N ALA A 161 2.16 11.91 -20.15
CA ALA A 161 0.91 11.18 -20.36
C ALA A 161 1.08 9.69 -20.02
N PRO A 162 1.37 9.34 -18.75
CA PRO A 162 1.66 7.96 -18.36
C PRO A 162 0.45 7.05 -18.54
N ASP A 163 0.71 5.79 -18.90
CA ASP A 163 -0.34 4.77 -19.03
C ASP A 163 -0.92 4.33 -17.70
N CYS A 164 -0.08 4.33 -16.68
CA CYS A 164 -0.38 3.73 -15.38
C CYS A 164 -0.05 4.69 -14.24
N PHE A 165 -0.90 4.69 -13.21
CA PHE A 165 -0.61 5.26 -11.91
C PHE A 165 -0.76 4.19 -10.82
N CYS A 166 0.15 4.22 -9.86
CA CYS A 166 0.03 3.51 -8.58
C CYS A 166 -0.22 4.53 -7.48
N ILE A 167 -1.22 4.30 -6.67
CA ILE A 167 -1.61 5.10 -5.50
C ILE A 167 -1.81 4.16 -4.31
N HIS A 168 -2.00 4.71 -3.09
CA HIS A 168 -2.29 3.88 -1.92
C HIS A 168 -3.77 3.51 -1.83
N GLY A 169 -4.63 4.37 -1.29
CA GLY A 169 -6.08 4.18 -1.19
C GLY A 169 -6.82 5.09 -2.17
N GLY A 170 -7.16 6.30 -1.74
CA GLY A 170 -7.68 7.36 -2.59
C GLY A 170 -6.72 8.54 -2.69
N LEU A 171 -7.08 9.49 -3.55
CA LEU A 171 -6.38 10.77 -3.71
C LEU A 171 -7.10 11.88 -2.94
N THR A 172 -8.42 11.78 -2.80
CA THR A 172 -9.22 12.66 -1.95
C THR A 172 -8.91 12.43 -0.48
N ASP A 173 -8.69 11.17 -0.10
CA ASP A 173 -8.23 10.73 1.20
C ASP A 173 -7.34 9.48 1.02
N ILE A 174 -6.12 9.51 1.55
CA ILE A 174 -5.17 8.40 1.47
C ILE A 174 -5.72 7.10 2.07
N SER A 175 -6.59 7.21 3.09
CA SER A 175 -7.22 6.09 3.80
C SER A 175 -8.60 5.72 3.25
N ARG A 176 -8.98 6.26 2.07
CA ARG A 176 -10.28 5.95 1.49
C ARG A 176 -10.34 4.48 1.07
N PHE A 177 -11.31 3.77 1.63
CA PHE A 177 -11.63 2.41 1.20
C PHE A 177 -12.45 2.43 -0.09
N LEU A 178 -11.89 1.88 -1.15
CA LEU A 178 -12.58 1.59 -2.40
C LEU A 178 -12.68 0.07 -2.58
N TRP A 179 -13.90 -0.40 -2.80
CA TRP A 179 -14.23 -1.82 -2.93
C TRP A 179 -14.73 -2.14 -4.33
N SER A 180 -14.73 -3.42 -4.69
CA SER A 180 -15.32 -3.85 -5.98
C SER A 180 -16.78 -3.44 -6.15
N CYS A 181 -17.53 -3.29 -5.06
CA CYS A 181 -18.94 -2.89 -5.01
C CYS A 181 -19.17 -1.39 -4.73
N SER A 182 -18.12 -0.58 -4.47
CA SER A 182 -18.25 0.87 -4.27
C SER A 182 -18.97 1.55 -5.44
N PRO A 183 -19.78 2.58 -5.18
CA PRO A 183 -20.44 3.35 -6.25
C PRO A 183 -19.45 3.87 -7.30
N GLN A 184 -19.83 3.85 -8.58
CA GLN A 184 -18.95 4.34 -9.64
C GLN A 184 -18.55 5.80 -9.43
N ALA A 185 -19.45 6.62 -8.89
CA ALA A 185 -19.20 8.03 -8.62
C ALA A 185 -17.98 8.29 -7.71
N GLU A 186 -17.67 7.35 -6.79
CA GLU A 186 -16.48 7.42 -5.94
C GLU A 186 -15.19 7.26 -6.74
N PHE A 187 -15.15 6.31 -7.66
CA PHE A 187 -14.02 6.14 -8.59
C PHE A 187 -13.87 7.33 -9.53
N ASP A 188 -14.99 7.85 -10.05
CA ASP A 188 -14.98 9.02 -10.93
C ASP A 188 -14.45 10.28 -10.20
N GLU A 189 -14.69 10.39 -8.90
CA GLU A 189 -14.14 11.45 -8.04
C GLU A 189 -12.62 11.32 -7.92
N GLU A 190 -12.12 10.13 -7.62
CA GLU A 190 -10.68 9.86 -7.51
C GLU A 190 -9.94 10.09 -8.85
N LEU A 191 -10.55 9.70 -9.98
CA LEU A 191 -9.96 9.94 -11.30
C LEU A 191 -9.89 11.44 -11.64
N ARG A 192 -10.90 12.23 -11.24
CA ARG A 192 -10.86 13.70 -11.38
C ARG A 192 -9.78 14.31 -10.51
N GLU A 193 -9.64 13.82 -9.29
CA GLU A 193 -8.61 14.30 -8.37
C GLU A 193 -7.20 13.92 -8.87
N LEU A 194 -7.03 12.72 -9.43
CA LEU A 194 -5.77 12.30 -10.06
C LEU A 194 -5.38 13.25 -11.21
N ALA A 195 -6.32 13.55 -12.10
CA ALA A 195 -6.08 14.46 -13.20
C ALA A 195 -5.71 15.87 -12.71
N THR A 196 -6.39 16.35 -11.67
CA THR A 196 -6.17 17.66 -11.06
C THR A 196 -4.78 17.75 -10.42
N ARG A 197 -4.44 16.81 -9.55
CA ARG A 197 -3.16 16.83 -8.80
C ARG A 197 -1.94 16.54 -9.66
N SER A 198 -2.07 15.57 -10.57
CA SER A 198 -0.96 15.20 -11.43
C SER A 198 -0.74 16.19 -12.60
N GLY A 199 -1.78 16.93 -13.00
CA GLY A 199 -1.76 17.76 -14.21
C GLY A 199 -1.58 16.96 -15.49
N LYS A 200 -1.82 15.62 -15.43
CA LYS A 200 -1.55 14.68 -16.53
C LYS A 200 -2.85 14.16 -17.12
N GLY A 201 -2.78 13.58 -18.32
CA GLY A 201 -3.93 12.98 -18.99
C GLY A 201 -4.48 11.76 -18.23
N THR A 202 -5.67 11.31 -18.65
CA THR A 202 -6.31 10.11 -18.10
C THR A 202 -5.47 8.87 -18.41
N PRO A 203 -5.08 8.06 -17.40
CA PRO A 203 -4.33 6.83 -17.61
C PRO A 203 -5.22 5.71 -18.15
N ASN A 204 -4.61 4.63 -18.63
CA ASN A 204 -5.32 3.39 -18.93
C ASN A 204 -5.58 2.55 -17.67
N TYR A 205 -4.67 2.64 -16.69
CA TYR A 205 -4.69 1.83 -15.47
C TYR A 205 -4.42 2.68 -14.23
N VAL A 206 -5.20 2.43 -13.17
CA VAL A 206 -4.89 2.85 -11.80
C VAL A 206 -4.75 1.62 -10.94
N PHE A 207 -3.59 1.46 -10.30
CA PHE A 207 -3.34 0.41 -9.31
C PHE A 207 -3.40 1.02 -7.92
N ALA A 208 -4.22 0.45 -7.06
CA ALA A 208 -4.41 0.88 -5.68
C ALA A 208 -4.14 -0.26 -4.68
N GLY A 209 -4.00 0.08 -3.42
CA GLY A 209 -3.87 -0.81 -2.28
C GLY A 209 -4.94 -0.56 -1.22
N HIS A 210 -4.53 -0.36 0.04
CA HIS A 210 -5.29 0.01 1.23
C HIS A 210 -6.43 -0.97 1.61
N SER A 211 -7.41 -1.17 0.73
CA SER A 211 -8.56 -2.05 1.00
C SER A 211 -8.19 -3.53 1.20
N GLY A 212 -7.02 -3.98 0.80
CA GLY A 212 -6.49 -5.31 1.07
C GLY A 212 -7.09 -6.47 0.27
N ILE A 213 -8.27 -6.29 -0.35
CA ILE A 213 -8.94 -7.29 -1.17
C ILE A 213 -8.72 -6.96 -2.64
N PRO A 214 -8.13 -7.87 -3.45
CA PRO A 214 -7.88 -7.58 -4.85
C PRO A 214 -9.18 -7.55 -5.66
N PHE A 215 -9.25 -6.61 -6.57
CA PHE A 215 -10.30 -6.55 -7.59
C PHE A 215 -9.81 -5.81 -8.84
N ASP A 216 -10.52 -5.99 -9.93
CA ASP A 216 -10.30 -5.33 -11.20
C ASP A 216 -11.65 -4.83 -11.72
N ARG A 217 -11.77 -3.52 -11.89
CA ARG A 217 -13.01 -2.86 -12.30
C ARG A 217 -12.78 -1.84 -13.38
N ARG A 218 -13.64 -1.83 -14.40
CA ARG A 218 -13.62 -0.83 -15.46
C ARG A 218 -14.45 0.38 -15.07
N ILE A 219 -13.84 1.57 -15.13
CA ILE A 219 -14.45 2.87 -14.85
C ILE A 219 -14.29 3.73 -16.12
N GLY A 220 -15.32 3.77 -16.95
CA GLY A 220 -15.17 4.36 -18.30
C GLY A 220 -14.09 3.65 -19.10
N ASP A 221 -13.05 4.38 -19.53
CA ASP A 221 -11.91 3.83 -20.25
C ASP A 221 -10.76 3.39 -19.35
N VAL A 222 -10.82 3.68 -18.06
CA VAL A 222 -9.78 3.34 -17.08
C VAL A 222 -10.08 1.98 -16.45
N ARG A 223 -9.05 1.14 -16.28
CA ARG A 223 -9.12 -0.03 -15.39
C ARG A 223 -8.57 0.36 -14.03
N TRP A 224 -9.41 0.21 -13.01
CA TRP A 224 -9.03 0.38 -11.61
C TRP A 224 -8.79 -0.98 -10.97
N ILE A 225 -7.58 -1.22 -10.51
CA ILE A 225 -7.14 -2.50 -9.95
C ILE A 225 -6.69 -2.29 -8.52
N ASN A 226 -7.30 -2.98 -7.55
CA ASN A 226 -6.69 -3.14 -6.24
C ASN A 226 -5.71 -4.31 -6.31
N ALA A 227 -4.44 -4.08 -5.98
CA ALA A 227 -3.40 -5.09 -6.08
C ALA A 227 -3.48 -6.15 -4.97
N GLY A 228 -4.37 -5.96 -4.00
CA GLY A 228 -4.39 -6.77 -2.78
C GLY A 228 -3.20 -6.46 -1.87
N VAL A 229 -2.98 -7.34 -0.90
CA VAL A 229 -1.88 -7.21 0.07
C VAL A 229 -1.12 -8.53 0.19
N ILE A 230 0.16 -8.45 0.50
CA ILE A 230 0.99 -9.65 0.68
C ILE A 230 1.11 -10.09 2.14
N GLY A 231 1.03 -9.15 3.09
CA GLY A 231 1.30 -9.39 4.51
C GLY A 231 0.16 -10.06 5.29
N MET A 232 -1.06 -10.06 4.73
CA MET A 232 -2.24 -10.68 5.32
C MET A 232 -3.08 -11.37 4.24
N PRO A 233 -3.83 -12.43 4.56
CA PRO A 233 -4.82 -13.02 3.66
C PRO A 233 -5.94 -12.03 3.28
N PRO A 234 -6.56 -12.15 2.09
CA PRO A 234 -7.63 -11.25 1.64
C PRO A 234 -9.03 -11.65 2.15
N ASN A 235 -9.15 -12.21 3.34
CA ASN A 235 -10.41 -12.61 3.99
C ASN A 235 -11.21 -13.70 3.23
N ASP A 236 -10.52 -14.59 2.50
CA ASP A 236 -11.15 -15.64 1.67
C ASP A 236 -10.91 -17.07 2.15
N GLY A 237 -10.29 -17.25 3.33
CA GLY A 237 -9.98 -18.55 3.94
C GLY A 237 -8.67 -19.19 3.47
N ARG A 238 -7.95 -18.56 2.52
CA ARG A 238 -6.63 -19.02 2.07
C ARG A 238 -5.54 -18.27 2.84
N GLN A 239 -4.44 -18.96 3.15
CA GLN A 239 -3.30 -18.40 3.91
C GLN A 239 -2.24 -17.80 2.97
N THR A 240 -2.68 -17.17 1.87
CA THR A 240 -1.80 -16.59 0.84
C THR A 240 -2.04 -15.10 0.71
N GLY A 241 -0.99 -14.31 0.48
CA GLY A 241 -1.11 -12.94 0.03
C GLY A 241 -1.58 -12.83 -1.42
N ARG A 242 -1.73 -11.61 -1.91
CA ARG A 242 -2.11 -11.31 -3.29
C ARG A 242 -1.19 -10.26 -3.88
N PHE A 243 -0.87 -10.43 -5.16
CA PHE A 243 -0.15 -9.43 -5.95
C PHE A 243 -0.61 -9.49 -7.41
N VAL A 244 -0.24 -8.47 -8.17
CA VAL A 244 -0.62 -8.31 -9.58
C VAL A 244 0.61 -8.25 -10.45
N VAL A 245 0.51 -8.83 -11.67
CA VAL A 245 1.47 -8.59 -12.74
C VAL A 245 0.72 -7.96 -13.91
N LEU A 246 1.23 -6.82 -14.38
CA LEU A 246 0.86 -6.23 -15.66
C LEU A 246 1.92 -6.60 -16.68
N ASP A 247 1.53 -7.31 -17.73
CA ASP A 247 2.40 -7.64 -18.86
C ASP A 247 1.63 -7.52 -20.18
N GLN A 248 2.17 -6.77 -21.12
CA GLN A 248 1.59 -6.54 -22.45
C GLN A 248 0.09 -6.13 -22.42
N GLY A 249 -0.30 -5.28 -21.44
CA GLY A 249 -1.67 -4.84 -21.24
C GLY A 249 -2.58 -5.85 -20.54
N LYS A 250 -2.09 -7.05 -20.21
CA LYS A 250 -2.81 -8.05 -19.43
C LYS A 250 -2.50 -7.88 -17.95
N VAL A 251 -3.54 -7.76 -17.14
CA VAL A 251 -3.45 -7.72 -15.67
C VAL A 251 -3.86 -9.07 -15.12
N GLU A 252 -3.02 -9.68 -14.31
CA GLU A 252 -3.29 -10.97 -13.66
C GLU A 252 -3.01 -10.87 -12.17
N VAL A 253 -3.94 -11.40 -11.36
CA VAL A 253 -3.81 -11.52 -9.90
C VAL A 253 -3.24 -12.89 -9.56
N PHE A 254 -2.25 -12.93 -8.69
CA PHE A 254 -1.58 -14.16 -8.26
C PHE A 254 -1.65 -14.33 -6.74
N ASP A 255 -1.64 -15.58 -6.31
CA ASP A 255 -1.46 -15.97 -4.92
C ASP A 255 0.04 -15.94 -4.58
N LEU A 256 0.37 -15.36 -3.43
CA LEU A 256 1.70 -15.43 -2.84
C LEU A 256 1.69 -16.39 -1.65
N ALA A 257 2.34 -17.53 -1.79
CA ALA A 257 2.61 -18.42 -0.68
C ALA A 257 3.82 -17.91 0.11
N PHE A 258 3.71 -17.90 1.43
CA PHE A 258 4.80 -17.51 2.35
C PHE A 258 4.71 -18.32 3.64
N ASP A 259 5.72 -18.24 4.50
CA ASP A 259 5.72 -18.87 5.82
C ASP A 259 4.77 -18.14 6.79
N HIS A 260 3.48 -18.39 6.64
CA HIS A 260 2.44 -17.79 7.48
C HIS A 260 2.49 -18.31 8.94
N ILE A 261 3.05 -19.48 9.17
CA ILE A 261 3.26 -20.01 10.54
C ILE A 261 4.39 -19.25 11.24
N GLY A 262 5.51 -19.03 10.55
CA GLY A 262 6.61 -18.21 11.07
C GLY A 262 6.19 -16.76 11.30
N ALA A 263 5.42 -16.18 10.38
CA ALA A 263 4.86 -14.84 10.55
C ALA A 263 3.94 -14.72 11.77
N ARG A 264 3.06 -15.70 11.97
CA ARG A 264 2.23 -15.78 13.18
C ARG A 264 3.08 -15.91 14.46
N ALA A 265 4.08 -16.77 14.46
CA ALA A 265 4.97 -16.95 15.61
C ALA A 265 5.71 -15.65 15.97
N ALA A 266 6.15 -14.88 14.96
CA ALA A 266 6.76 -13.57 15.18
C ALA A 266 5.78 -12.57 15.84
N MET A 267 4.50 -12.56 15.43
CA MET A 267 3.48 -11.75 16.10
C MET A 267 3.25 -12.18 17.56
N GLU A 268 3.16 -13.49 17.82
CA GLU A 268 2.98 -14.02 19.18
C GLU A 268 4.18 -13.65 20.08
N GLN A 269 5.42 -13.73 19.57
CA GLN A 269 6.63 -13.30 20.28
C GLN A 269 6.65 -11.80 20.57
N ALA A 270 6.11 -10.98 19.67
CA ALA A 270 5.96 -9.54 19.83
C ALA A 270 4.77 -9.17 20.75
N GLY A 271 3.99 -10.12 21.24
CA GLY A 271 2.79 -9.87 22.06
C GLY A 271 1.58 -9.38 21.25
N LEU A 272 1.62 -9.43 19.91
CA LEU A 272 0.54 -8.99 19.02
C LEU A 272 -0.52 -10.10 18.85
N THR A 273 -1.26 -10.37 19.92
CA THR A 273 -2.21 -11.49 19.99
C THR A 273 -3.68 -11.07 19.99
N GLN A 274 -3.99 -9.84 19.56
CA GLN A 274 -5.32 -9.26 19.58
C GLN A 274 -6.26 -9.76 18.46
N GLY A 275 -5.81 -10.64 17.56
CA GLY A 275 -6.66 -11.24 16.54
C GLY A 275 -5.99 -11.40 15.18
N TYR A 276 -5.25 -10.42 14.69
CA TYR A 276 -4.58 -10.46 13.37
C TYR A 276 -3.65 -11.67 13.21
N HIS A 277 -2.91 -12.10 14.27
CA HIS A 277 -2.07 -13.29 14.24
C HIS A 277 -2.85 -14.57 13.86
N ARG A 278 -4.13 -14.68 14.23
CA ARG A 278 -5.00 -15.80 13.84
C ARG A 278 -5.41 -15.74 12.38
N GLY A 279 -5.56 -14.52 11.83
CA GLY A 279 -5.86 -14.29 10.44
C GLY A 279 -4.85 -14.95 9.50
N LEU A 280 -3.55 -14.92 9.86
CA LEU A 280 -2.49 -15.56 9.08
C LEU A 280 -2.68 -17.06 8.87
N THR A 281 -3.35 -17.75 9.81
CA THR A 281 -3.58 -19.21 9.74
C THR A 281 -5.02 -19.58 9.40
N SER A 282 -5.99 -18.72 9.68
CA SER A 282 -7.39 -18.97 9.32
C SER A 282 -7.73 -18.51 7.89
N GLY A 283 -6.97 -17.56 7.34
CA GLY A 283 -7.30 -16.88 6.09
C GLY A 283 -8.40 -15.82 6.22
N PHE A 284 -8.85 -15.51 7.46
CA PHE A 284 -9.93 -14.57 7.74
C PHE A 284 -9.48 -13.46 8.67
N TRP A 285 -9.97 -12.26 8.43
CA TRP A 285 -9.71 -11.10 9.28
C TRP A 285 -10.36 -11.24 10.65
N PRO A 286 -9.83 -10.59 11.70
CA PRO A 286 -10.38 -10.65 13.05
C PRO A 286 -11.73 -9.91 13.18
N SER A 287 -12.01 -8.94 12.29
CA SER A 287 -13.27 -8.23 12.15
C SER A 287 -13.55 -7.96 10.68
N GLU A 288 -14.84 -7.87 10.34
CA GLU A 288 -15.35 -7.49 9.03
C GLU A 288 -16.09 -6.13 9.08
N ASP A 289 -15.93 -5.36 10.17
CA ASP A 289 -16.65 -4.10 10.37
C ASP A 289 -16.39 -3.10 9.24
N VAL A 290 -15.14 -3.08 8.72
CA VAL A 290 -14.73 -2.20 7.61
C VAL A 290 -15.31 -2.64 6.25
N LEU A 291 -15.71 -3.90 6.11
CA LEU A 291 -16.23 -4.42 4.85
C LEU A 291 -17.66 -3.94 4.61
N PRO A 292 -18.02 -3.55 3.37
CA PRO A 292 -19.40 -3.37 2.99
C PRO A 292 -20.17 -4.70 3.12
N PRO A 293 -21.49 -4.66 3.37
CA PRO A 293 -22.29 -5.87 3.61
C PRO A 293 -22.10 -6.95 2.54
N GLU A 294 -21.98 -6.56 1.26
CA GLU A 294 -21.85 -7.46 0.12
C GLU A 294 -20.54 -8.29 0.12
N LEU A 295 -19.53 -7.86 0.89
CA LEU A 295 -18.24 -8.54 1.01
C LEU A 295 -18.10 -9.32 2.32
N ARG A 296 -19.04 -9.19 3.26
CA ARG A 296 -19.02 -9.92 4.53
C ARG A 296 -19.40 -11.38 4.33
N ARG A 297 -18.87 -12.27 5.17
CA ARG A 297 -19.10 -13.73 5.09
C ARG A 297 -20.55 -14.10 5.33
N ASP A 298 -21.23 -13.46 6.28
CA ASP A 298 -22.59 -13.79 6.70
C ASP A 298 -23.66 -13.54 5.62
N VAL A 299 -23.35 -12.67 4.64
CA VAL A 299 -24.26 -12.39 3.52
C VAL A 299 -24.12 -13.45 2.40
N LYS A 300 -23.02 -14.22 2.38
CA LYS A 300 -22.78 -15.25 1.36
C LYS A 300 -23.39 -16.62 1.69
N ALA A 301 -23.97 -16.78 2.86
CA ALA A 301 -24.56 -18.04 3.34
C ALA A 301 -26.09 -18.14 3.15
N GLY A 302 -26.71 -17.20 2.41
CA GLY A 302 -28.14 -17.15 2.14
C GLY A 302 -28.53 -17.57 0.71
#